data_57f7b0c1923ec49731fadaba5763ada4
#
_entry.id   57f7b0c1923ec49731fadaba5763ada4
#
_cell.length_a   1.000
_cell.length_b   1.000
_cell.length_c   1.000
_cell.angle_alpha   90.00
_cell.angle_beta   90.00
_cell.angle_gamma   90.00
#
_symmetry.space_group_name_H-M   'P 1'
#
loop_
_entity.id
_entity.type
_entity.pdbx_description
1 polymer ?
#
loop_
_entity_poly.entity_id
_entity_poly.type
_entity_poly.pdbx_seq_one_letter_code
_entity_poly.pdbx_strand_id
1 'polypeptide(L)'
;MGYQHWKYETLHAFCMEAFEKFGFTEAEADIIQDVLLTSDLYGIESHGMQRMVRYHKCIEKGMIHVDAKPEMVFETPVSAVIDGHDGMGQLIGHKAMTLAIEKAKQSGVGIVSVRNSNHYGIAGYYAKMACREGLIGFSCTNSEAIMVPTNGRLAMLGSNPIACAMPAEPYDFFFDASTTVVTRGKLEMYNKAEKPLPEGWALDKDGHPSTNAPDVLANIVAKNGGGIMPLGGSTEQLGSHKGYGYGMLCEIFSSILSMGATSNYCMTGGRGNICHGFAAINPAFFGDAEAIKKHLSTYLEELRESPKAEGRERIYTHGEKEIAAISDRKANGIPVNDNTMVEVLDLCSYLHIDFSKYWYKISIAPEAYRKPRKLCLFLL
;
A
#
# COMPACT_ATOMS: atom_id res chain seq x y z
N MET A 1 18.36 -10.32 12.93
CA MET A 1 18.18 -10.00 11.51
C MET A 1 18.87 -8.69 11.26
N GLY A 2 19.79 -8.66 10.30
CA GLY A 2 20.49 -7.46 9.89
C GLY A 2 19.76 -6.73 8.78
N TYR A 3 20.21 -5.51 8.54
CA TYR A 3 19.82 -4.69 7.40
C TYR A 3 21.06 -4.30 6.62
N GLN A 4 20.93 -4.30 5.29
CA GLN A 4 21.96 -3.82 4.38
C GLN A 4 21.42 -2.57 3.69
N HIS A 5 22.28 -1.55 3.50
CA HIS A 5 21.88 -0.28 2.89
C HIS A 5 22.34 -0.25 1.45
N TRP A 6 21.42 -0.03 0.53
CA TRP A 6 21.66 -0.01 -0.90
C TRP A 6 21.33 1.33 -1.51
N LYS A 7 22.14 1.77 -2.43
CA LYS A 7 21.86 2.98 -3.20
C LYS A 7 20.58 2.81 -4.01
N TYR A 8 19.81 3.88 -4.12
CA TYR A 8 18.58 3.89 -4.93
C TYR A 8 18.84 3.40 -6.36
N GLU A 9 19.94 3.89 -6.99
CA GLU A 9 20.27 3.54 -8.38
C GLU A 9 20.53 2.05 -8.57
N THR A 10 21.09 1.37 -7.57
CA THR A 10 21.31 -0.09 -7.60
C THR A 10 19.98 -0.83 -7.56
N LEU A 11 19.08 -0.45 -6.65
CA LEU A 11 17.78 -1.07 -6.52
C LEU A 11 16.91 -0.79 -7.74
N HIS A 12 16.95 0.44 -8.27
CA HIS A 12 16.28 0.83 -9.51
C HIS A 12 16.71 -0.05 -10.69
N ALA A 13 18.01 -0.14 -10.95
CA ALA A 13 18.52 -0.93 -12.07
C ALA A 13 18.16 -2.42 -11.95
N PHE A 14 18.19 -2.97 -10.74
CA PHE A 14 17.74 -4.34 -10.49
C PHE A 14 16.23 -4.51 -10.73
N CYS A 15 15.40 -3.62 -10.21
CA CYS A 15 13.94 -3.69 -10.39
C CYS A 15 13.57 -3.59 -11.87
N MET A 16 14.21 -2.70 -12.62
CA MET A 16 14.01 -2.58 -14.07
C MET A 16 14.28 -3.90 -14.77
N GLU A 17 15.50 -4.47 -14.62
CA GLU A 17 15.84 -5.75 -15.24
C GLU A 17 14.88 -6.88 -14.82
N ALA A 18 14.49 -6.93 -13.54
CA ALA A 18 13.60 -7.97 -13.06
C ALA A 18 12.19 -7.88 -13.67
N PHE A 19 11.61 -6.68 -13.75
CA PHE A 19 10.28 -6.50 -14.33
C PHE A 19 10.27 -6.70 -15.85
N GLU A 20 11.32 -6.29 -16.57
CA GLU A 20 11.48 -6.62 -17.99
C GLU A 20 11.58 -8.15 -18.21
N LYS A 21 12.30 -8.85 -17.34
CA LYS A 21 12.39 -10.32 -17.37
C LYS A 21 11.07 -11.03 -17.05
N PHE A 22 10.18 -10.39 -16.30
CA PHE A 22 8.80 -10.87 -16.12
C PHE A 22 7.94 -10.67 -17.39
N GLY A 23 8.40 -9.89 -18.36
CA GLY A 23 7.73 -9.65 -19.63
C GLY A 23 7.04 -8.28 -19.74
N PHE A 24 7.25 -7.37 -18.80
CA PHE A 24 6.82 -5.98 -18.92
C PHE A 24 7.73 -5.20 -19.87
N THR A 25 7.20 -4.20 -20.54
CA THR A 25 8.00 -3.25 -21.32
C THR A 25 8.83 -2.36 -20.38
N GLU A 26 9.89 -1.72 -20.90
CA GLU A 26 10.72 -0.76 -20.15
C GLU A 26 9.87 0.32 -19.47
N ALA A 27 8.91 0.91 -20.19
CA ALA A 27 8.03 1.94 -19.62
C ALA A 27 7.11 1.41 -18.52
N GLU A 28 6.62 0.17 -18.64
CA GLU A 28 5.82 -0.49 -17.60
C GLU A 28 6.67 -0.85 -16.39
N ALA A 29 7.89 -1.37 -16.61
CA ALA A 29 8.85 -1.68 -15.56
C ALA A 29 9.23 -0.42 -14.76
N ASP A 30 9.40 0.73 -15.42
CA ASP A 30 9.70 2.00 -14.79
C ASP A 30 8.58 2.46 -13.85
N ILE A 31 7.32 2.39 -14.26
CA ILE A 31 6.18 2.71 -13.40
C ILE A 31 6.11 1.75 -12.19
N ILE A 32 6.28 0.45 -12.40
CA ILE A 32 6.17 -0.53 -11.33
C ILE A 32 7.29 -0.32 -10.29
N GLN A 33 8.53 -0.14 -10.74
CA GLN A 33 9.66 0.07 -9.84
C GLN A 33 9.53 1.40 -9.09
N ASP A 34 9.04 2.49 -9.73
CA ASP A 34 8.88 3.78 -9.08
C ASP A 34 7.88 3.70 -7.91
N VAL A 35 6.77 3.00 -8.07
CA VAL A 35 5.83 2.74 -6.97
C VAL A 35 6.52 1.98 -5.83
N LEU A 36 7.27 0.93 -6.14
CA LEU A 36 7.97 0.12 -5.13
C LEU A 36 9.04 0.91 -4.38
N LEU A 37 9.93 1.54 -5.11
CA LEU A 37 11.05 2.26 -4.49
C LEU A 37 10.63 3.57 -3.83
N THR A 38 9.54 4.20 -4.29
CA THR A 38 8.91 5.31 -3.54
C THR A 38 8.44 4.83 -2.18
N SER A 39 7.87 3.64 -2.09
CA SER A 39 7.50 3.03 -0.80
C SER A 39 8.70 2.87 0.12
N ASP A 40 9.78 2.32 -0.40
CA ASP A 40 11.03 2.17 0.34
C ASP A 40 11.60 3.53 0.75
N LEU A 41 11.61 4.52 -0.13
CA LEU A 41 12.05 5.87 0.20
C LEU A 41 11.22 6.53 1.30
N TYR A 42 9.91 6.29 1.34
CA TYR A 42 9.00 6.81 2.38
C TYR A 42 9.14 6.11 3.74
N GLY A 43 9.97 5.08 3.85
CA GLY A 43 10.08 4.31 5.08
C GLY A 43 9.03 3.20 5.24
N ILE A 44 8.29 2.91 4.17
CA ILE A 44 7.21 1.91 4.16
C ILE A 44 7.71 0.61 3.53
N GLU A 45 8.72 0.00 4.14
CA GLU A 45 9.40 -1.21 3.64
C GLU A 45 8.43 -2.37 3.35
N SER A 46 7.31 -2.41 4.07
CA SER A 46 6.28 -3.45 3.88
C SER A 46 5.67 -3.47 2.48
N HIS A 47 5.82 -2.40 1.69
CA HIS A 47 5.25 -2.24 0.35
C HIS A 47 6.32 -1.96 -0.71
N GLY A 48 7.60 -1.97 -0.34
CA GLY A 48 8.75 -1.79 -1.21
C GLY A 48 9.27 -3.10 -1.82
N MET A 49 10.58 -3.21 -1.99
CA MET A 49 11.25 -4.33 -2.63
C MET A 49 10.86 -5.71 -2.13
N GLN A 50 10.57 -5.85 -0.85
CA GLN A 50 10.11 -7.14 -0.31
C GLN A 50 8.81 -7.68 -0.97
N ARG A 51 8.07 -6.83 -1.72
CA ARG A 51 6.87 -7.27 -2.45
C ARG A 51 7.18 -7.94 -3.80
N MET A 52 8.38 -7.85 -4.32
CA MET A 52 8.75 -8.45 -5.59
C MET A 52 8.48 -9.95 -5.63
N VAL A 53 8.78 -10.67 -4.55
CA VAL A 53 8.50 -12.12 -4.43
C VAL A 53 7.01 -12.42 -4.48
N ARG A 54 6.18 -11.59 -3.87
CA ARG A 54 4.72 -11.73 -3.98
C ARG A 54 4.27 -11.56 -5.43
N TYR A 55 4.73 -10.52 -6.11
CA TYR A 55 4.37 -10.30 -7.52
C TYR A 55 4.84 -11.45 -8.41
N HIS A 56 6.07 -11.92 -8.23
CA HIS A 56 6.57 -13.12 -8.89
C HIS A 56 5.61 -14.31 -8.73
N LYS A 57 5.26 -14.65 -7.48
CA LYS A 57 4.35 -15.77 -7.22
C LYS A 57 2.95 -15.57 -7.81
N CYS A 58 2.46 -14.33 -7.84
CA CYS A 58 1.17 -14.02 -8.45
C CYS A 58 1.23 -14.16 -9.99
N ILE A 59 2.35 -13.78 -10.61
CA ILE A 59 2.58 -13.98 -12.05
C ILE A 59 2.66 -15.48 -12.39
N GLU A 60 3.48 -16.25 -11.65
CA GLU A 60 3.61 -17.72 -11.84
C GLU A 60 2.26 -18.44 -11.72
N LYS A 61 1.39 -18.00 -10.81
CA LYS A 61 0.07 -18.60 -10.59
C LYS A 61 -1.00 -18.10 -11.54
N GLY A 62 -0.66 -17.21 -12.48
CA GLY A 62 -1.64 -16.59 -13.36
C GLY A 62 -2.65 -15.69 -12.69
N MET A 63 -2.34 -15.18 -11.50
CA MET A 63 -3.16 -14.16 -10.78
C MET A 63 -2.88 -12.75 -11.30
N ILE A 64 -1.68 -12.50 -11.82
CA ILE A 64 -1.29 -11.27 -12.51
C ILE A 64 -0.99 -11.63 -13.96
N HIS A 65 -1.72 -11.04 -14.89
CA HIS A 65 -1.50 -11.14 -16.31
C HIS A 65 -0.59 -10.00 -16.76
N VAL A 66 0.62 -10.35 -17.21
CA VAL A 66 1.65 -9.36 -17.59
C VAL A 66 1.22 -8.59 -18.85
N ASP A 67 0.50 -9.23 -19.75
CA ASP A 67 0.02 -8.70 -21.02
C ASP A 67 -1.41 -8.11 -20.96
N ALA A 68 -1.99 -8.02 -19.76
CA ALA A 68 -3.33 -7.49 -19.58
C ALA A 68 -3.47 -6.07 -20.12
N LYS A 69 -4.57 -5.79 -20.79
CA LYS A 69 -4.91 -4.45 -21.32
C LYS A 69 -6.14 -3.93 -20.58
N PRO A 70 -5.96 -3.04 -19.58
CA PRO A 70 -7.08 -2.44 -18.86
C PRO A 70 -8.04 -1.72 -19.81
N GLU A 71 -9.34 -2.04 -19.64
CA GLU A 71 -10.42 -1.53 -20.49
C GLU A 71 -11.27 -0.49 -19.75
N MET A 72 -11.58 0.61 -20.41
CA MET A 72 -12.55 1.57 -19.91
C MET A 72 -13.97 1.08 -20.25
N VAL A 73 -14.70 0.62 -19.22
CA VAL A 73 -16.04 0.03 -19.42
C VAL A 73 -17.18 1.02 -19.24
N PHE A 74 -16.91 2.16 -18.62
CA PHE A 74 -17.86 3.27 -18.49
C PHE A 74 -17.10 4.59 -18.34
N GLU A 75 -17.64 5.68 -18.93
CA GLU A 75 -17.02 6.99 -18.85
C GLU A 75 -18.05 8.11 -18.91
N THR A 76 -17.79 9.17 -18.13
CA THR A 76 -18.46 10.47 -18.17
C THR A 76 -17.41 11.58 -18.17
N PRO A 77 -17.78 12.86 -18.34
CA PRO A 77 -16.81 13.95 -18.22
C PRO A 77 -16.07 13.99 -16.87
N VAL A 78 -16.65 13.49 -15.78
CA VAL A 78 -16.12 13.59 -14.42
C VAL A 78 -15.81 12.23 -13.78
N SER A 79 -16.16 11.13 -14.42
CA SER A 79 -15.93 9.79 -13.84
C SER A 79 -15.58 8.74 -14.89
N ALA A 80 -15.00 7.62 -14.44
CA ALA A 80 -14.81 6.44 -15.26
C ALA A 80 -14.78 5.16 -14.41
N VAL A 81 -15.05 4.02 -15.05
CA VAL A 81 -14.83 2.68 -14.52
C VAL A 81 -13.88 1.92 -15.42
N ILE A 82 -12.84 1.34 -14.85
CA ILE A 82 -11.83 0.55 -15.56
C ILE A 82 -11.92 -0.90 -15.09
N ASP A 83 -11.95 -1.84 -16.04
CA ASP A 83 -11.70 -3.25 -15.80
C ASP A 83 -10.21 -3.53 -16.00
N GLY A 84 -9.54 -4.02 -14.96
CA GLY A 84 -8.09 -4.25 -14.97
C GLY A 84 -7.66 -5.58 -15.60
N HIS A 85 -8.61 -6.49 -15.91
CA HIS A 85 -8.34 -7.79 -16.53
C HIS A 85 -7.24 -8.60 -15.83
N ASP A 86 -7.17 -8.52 -14.49
CA ASP A 86 -6.16 -9.15 -13.63
C ASP A 86 -4.70 -8.71 -13.92
N GLY A 87 -4.53 -7.55 -14.52
CA GLY A 87 -3.21 -6.97 -14.79
C GLY A 87 -2.46 -6.50 -13.54
N MET A 88 -1.27 -5.94 -13.75
CA MET A 88 -0.41 -5.41 -12.68
C MET A 88 -1.03 -4.17 -12.05
N GLY A 89 -1.27 -4.22 -10.74
CA GLY A 89 -2.01 -3.18 -10.01
C GLY A 89 -1.38 -1.79 -10.11
N GLN A 90 -0.06 -1.69 -10.12
CA GLN A 90 0.65 -0.42 -10.25
C GLN A 90 0.37 0.26 -11.60
N LEU A 91 0.39 -0.48 -12.68
CA LEU A 91 0.10 0.06 -14.03
C LEU A 91 -1.35 0.51 -14.15
N ILE A 92 -2.26 -0.30 -13.63
CA ILE A 92 -3.70 0.01 -13.62
C ILE A 92 -3.98 1.25 -12.79
N GLY A 93 -3.39 1.32 -11.57
CA GLY A 93 -3.55 2.46 -10.67
C GLY A 93 -2.97 3.75 -11.25
N HIS A 94 -1.79 3.67 -11.87
CA HIS A 94 -1.18 4.81 -12.56
C HIS A 94 -2.07 5.33 -13.69
N LYS A 95 -2.57 4.44 -14.56
CA LYS A 95 -3.51 4.81 -15.64
C LYS A 95 -4.78 5.44 -15.08
N ALA A 96 -5.37 4.87 -14.03
CA ALA A 96 -6.61 5.35 -13.44
C ALA A 96 -6.44 6.75 -12.79
N MET A 97 -5.36 6.97 -12.04
CA MET A 97 -5.10 8.29 -11.46
C MET A 97 -4.75 9.34 -12.52
N THR A 98 -4.01 8.99 -13.57
CA THR A 98 -3.75 9.89 -14.71
C THR A 98 -5.06 10.34 -15.34
N LEU A 99 -5.98 9.43 -15.59
CA LEU A 99 -7.31 9.76 -16.11
C LEU A 99 -8.11 10.65 -15.15
N ALA A 100 -8.05 10.40 -13.84
CA ALA A 100 -8.71 11.25 -12.85
C ALA A 100 -8.15 12.68 -12.86
N ILE A 101 -6.83 12.83 -12.98
CA ILE A 101 -6.14 14.12 -13.10
C ILE A 101 -6.58 14.87 -14.35
N GLU A 102 -6.62 14.20 -15.51
CA GLU A 102 -7.07 14.80 -16.78
C GLU A 102 -8.50 15.33 -16.68
N LYS A 103 -9.42 14.54 -16.14
CA LYS A 103 -10.81 14.95 -15.89
C LYS A 103 -10.90 16.12 -14.92
N ALA A 104 -10.13 16.11 -13.85
CA ALA A 104 -10.11 17.20 -12.86
C ALA A 104 -9.59 18.51 -13.45
N LYS A 105 -8.60 18.47 -14.32
CA LYS A 105 -8.13 19.67 -15.05
C LYS A 105 -9.20 20.27 -15.94
N GLN A 106 -10.05 19.45 -16.56
CA GLN A 106 -11.10 19.88 -17.48
C GLN A 106 -12.41 20.29 -16.78
N SER A 107 -12.81 19.52 -15.77
CA SER A 107 -14.16 19.59 -15.16
C SER A 107 -14.15 19.89 -13.67
N GLY A 108 -12.99 20.20 -13.08
CA GLY A 108 -12.83 20.48 -11.64
C GLY A 108 -12.72 19.24 -10.76
N VAL A 109 -13.25 18.10 -11.19
CA VAL A 109 -13.18 16.82 -10.47
C VAL A 109 -13.04 15.66 -11.47
N GLY A 110 -12.25 14.66 -11.08
CA GLY A 110 -12.19 13.38 -11.78
C GLY A 110 -12.24 12.25 -10.79
N ILE A 111 -13.13 11.28 -10.98
CA ILE A 111 -13.29 10.08 -10.11
C ILE A 111 -13.20 8.85 -10.99
N VAL A 112 -12.30 7.93 -10.63
CA VAL A 112 -12.11 6.68 -11.37
C VAL A 112 -12.14 5.50 -10.40
N SER A 113 -13.04 4.55 -10.66
CA SER A 113 -13.11 3.28 -9.93
C SER A 113 -12.61 2.15 -10.81
N VAL A 114 -11.91 1.20 -10.20
CA VAL A 114 -11.26 0.07 -10.88
C VAL A 114 -11.73 -1.23 -10.27
N ARG A 115 -11.97 -2.24 -11.09
CA ARG A 115 -12.23 -3.64 -10.68
C ARG A 115 -11.25 -4.58 -11.34
N ASN A 116 -11.22 -5.84 -10.89
CA ASN A 116 -10.41 -6.91 -11.45
C ASN A 116 -8.93 -6.51 -11.58
N SER A 117 -8.39 -5.92 -10.53
CA SER A 117 -6.97 -5.53 -10.42
C SER A 117 -6.23 -6.41 -9.41
N ASN A 118 -5.01 -6.07 -9.14
CA ASN A 118 -4.12 -6.68 -8.18
C ASN A 118 -3.55 -5.63 -7.20
N HIS A 119 -2.72 -6.08 -6.26
CA HIS A 119 -2.04 -5.19 -5.32
C HIS A 119 -1.26 -4.09 -6.07
N TYR A 120 -1.42 -2.83 -5.64
CA TYR A 120 -0.92 -1.66 -6.37
C TYR A 120 0.18 -0.86 -5.64
N GLY A 121 0.75 -1.40 -4.57
CA GLY A 121 1.73 -0.71 -3.72
C GLY A 121 1.05 0.13 -2.64
N ILE A 122 1.60 1.31 -2.33
CA ILE A 122 1.03 2.26 -1.37
C ILE A 122 -0.02 3.16 -2.03
N ALA A 123 -1.11 3.41 -1.32
CA ALA A 123 -2.20 4.27 -1.83
C ALA A 123 -1.73 5.72 -2.02
N GLY A 124 -0.85 6.19 -1.16
CA GLY A 124 -0.30 7.53 -1.18
C GLY A 124 0.45 7.89 -2.45
N TYR A 125 1.07 6.93 -3.13
CA TYR A 125 1.75 7.18 -4.40
C TYR A 125 0.80 7.86 -5.41
N TYR A 126 -0.40 7.35 -5.56
CA TYR A 126 -1.39 7.86 -6.51
C TYR A 126 -1.96 9.20 -6.08
N ALA A 127 -2.27 9.37 -4.79
CA ALA A 127 -2.70 10.67 -4.27
C ALA A 127 -1.62 11.75 -4.53
N LYS A 128 -0.34 11.38 -4.41
CA LYS A 128 0.78 12.28 -4.69
C LYS A 128 0.95 12.61 -6.17
N MET A 129 0.53 11.72 -7.10
CA MET A 129 0.51 12.06 -8.53
C MET A 129 -0.34 13.30 -8.80
N ALA A 130 -1.57 13.36 -8.27
CA ALA A 130 -2.44 14.53 -8.43
C ALA A 130 -1.87 15.76 -7.71
N CYS A 131 -1.30 15.58 -6.52
CA CYS A 131 -0.68 16.65 -5.76
C CYS A 131 0.49 17.33 -6.51
N ARG A 132 1.32 16.57 -7.21
CA ARG A 132 2.40 17.09 -8.06
C ARG A 132 1.91 17.97 -9.21
N GLU A 133 0.66 17.78 -9.61
CA GLU A 133 -0.01 18.57 -10.64
C GLU A 133 -0.84 19.77 -10.07
N GLY A 134 -0.63 20.09 -8.78
CA GLY A 134 -1.33 21.17 -8.10
C GLY A 134 -2.77 20.85 -7.67
N LEU A 135 -3.18 19.57 -7.75
CA LEU A 135 -4.52 19.11 -7.43
C LEU A 135 -4.56 18.46 -6.03
N ILE A 136 -5.76 18.29 -5.48
CA ILE A 136 -5.99 17.43 -4.33
C ILE A 136 -6.15 16.01 -4.86
N GLY A 137 -5.28 15.09 -4.41
CA GLY A 137 -5.34 13.68 -4.77
C GLY A 137 -5.95 12.83 -3.67
N PHE A 138 -6.78 11.87 -4.05
CA PHE A 138 -7.34 10.85 -3.16
C PHE A 138 -7.18 9.48 -3.80
N SER A 139 -6.78 8.50 -3.01
CA SER A 139 -6.72 7.09 -3.43
C SER A 139 -7.18 6.19 -2.30
N CYS A 140 -7.92 5.17 -2.63
CA CYS A 140 -8.26 4.09 -1.71
C CYS A 140 -8.30 2.75 -2.46
N THR A 141 -8.26 1.67 -1.70
CA THR A 141 -8.40 0.32 -2.26
C THR A 141 -9.04 -0.61 -1.24
N ASN A 142 -9.74 -1.61 -1.71
CA ASN A 142 -10.01 -2.76 -0.87
C ASN A 142 -8.83 -3.74 -0.88
N SER A 143 -8.87 -4.77 -0.07
CA SER A 143 -7.87 -5.84 -0.04
C SER A 143 -8.48 -7.13 0.53
N GLU A 144 -7.70 -8.20 0.62
CA GLU A 144 -8.12 -9.43 1.28
C GLU A 144 -8.71 -9.15 2.67
N ALA A 145 -9.82 -9.82 2.99
CA ALA A 145 -10.52 -9.64 4.25
C ALA A 145 -9.66 -10.05 5.45
N ILE A 146 -9.31 -9.06 6.28
CA ILE A 146 -8.55 -9.20 7.51
C ILE A 146 -9.17 -8.42 8.68
N MET A 147 -10.04 -7.46 8.40
CA MET A 147 -10.69 -6.61 9.41
C MET A 147 -12.07 -7.15 9.76
N VAL A 148 -12.29 -7.31 11.06
CA VAL A 148 -13.59 -7.72 11.62
C VAL A 148 -14.46 -6.47 11.80
N PRO A 149 -15.69 -6.43 11.27
CA PRO A 149 -16.61 -5.32 11.53
C PRO A 149 -16.92 -5.19 13.02
N THR A 150 -17.22 -3.99 13.50
CA THR A 150 -17.63 -3.75 14.90
C THR A 150 -18.78 -4.70 15.29
N ASN A 151 -18.67 -5.35 16.43
CA ASN A 151 -19.58 -6.37 16.94
C ASN A 151 -19.64 -7.67 16.10
N GLY A 152 -18.81 -7.79 15.08
CA GLY A 152 -18.65 -9.03 14.31
C GLY A 152 -17.59 -9.96 14.90
N ARG A 153 -17.49 -11.17 14.33
CA ARG A 153 -16.42 -12.13 14.64
C ARG A 153 -15.74 -12.71 13.40
N LEU A 154 -16.15 -12.32 12.21
CA LEU A 154 -15.59 -12.77 10.95
C LEU A 154 -14.99 -11.55 10.21
N ALA A 155 -13.76 -11.68 9.73
CA ALA A 155 -13.17 -10.68 8.87
C ALA A 155 -13.94 -10.58 7.54
N MET A 156 -14.43 -9.38 7.24
CA MET A 156 -15.23 -9.09 6.04
C MET A 156 -14.64 -7.98 5.19
N LEU A 157 -13.81 -7.10 5.76
CA LEU A 157 -13.13 -6.02 5.08
C LEU A 157 -11.63 -6.26 5.10
N GLY A 158 -10.92 -5.64 4.15
CA GLY A 158 -9.47 -5.61 4.15
C GLY A 158 -8.90 -4.54 5.10
N SER A 159 -7.59 -4.30 5.00
CA SER A 159 -6.96 -3.14 5.65
C SER A 159 -7.42 -1.81 5.04
N ASN A 160 -7.96 -1.87 3.85
CA ASN A 160 -8.66 -0.82 3.12
C ASN A 160 -8.05 0.57 3.34
N PRO A 161 -6.82 0.83 2.85
CA PRO A 161 -6.14 2.10 3.09
C PRO A 161 -6.82 3.26 2.38
N ILE A 162 -6.70 4.44 3.00
CA ILE A 162 -7.10 5.73 2.44
C ILE A 162 -5.86 6.62 2.38
N ALA A 163 -5.65 7.27 1.24
CA ALA A 163 -4.62 8.27 1.08
C ALA A 163 -5.20 9.58 0.52
N CYS A 164 -4.64 10.68 0.99
CA CYS A 164 -4.95 12.02 0.51
C CYS A 164 -3.68 12.85 0.47
N ALA A 165 -3.49 13.61 -0.62
CA ALA A 165 -2.39 14.56 -0.73
C ALA A 165 -2.91 15.89 -1.28
N MET A 166 -2.39 17.00 -0.74
CA MET A 166 -2.70 18.35 -1.20
C MET A 166 -1.46 19.23 -1.12
N PRO A 167 -1.19 20.07 -2.14
CA PRO A 167 -0.06 20.98 -2.10
C PRO A 167 -0.12 21.94 -0.91
N ALA A 168 1.00 22.10 -0.21
CA ALA A 168 1.19 23.05 0.91
C ALA A 168 2.68 23.40 1.07
N GLU A 169 2.99 24.43 1.87
CA GLU A 169 4.35 24.85 2.22
C GLU A 169 4.61 24.64 3.71
N PRO A 170 5.84 24.32 4.13
CA PRO A 170 7.00 23.93 3.30
C PRO A 170 6.92 22.50 2.80
N TYR A 171 5.88 21.75 3.19
CA TYR A 171 5.65 20.36 2.82
C TYR A 171 4.19 20.16 2.44
N ASP A 172 3.95 19.37 1.40
CA ASP A 172 2.59 18.95 1.06
C ASP A 172 1.95 18.19 2.22
N PHE A 173 0.66 18.40 2.45
CA PHE A 173 -0.11 17.48 3.26
C PHE A 173 -0.14 16.12 2.56
N PHE A 174 0.28 15.07 3.26
CA PHE A 174 0.35 13.72 2.72
C PHE A 174 -0.06 12.70 3.77
N PHE A 175 -1.23 12.15 3.61
CA PHE A 175 -1.80 11.13 4.49
C PHE A 175 -1.96 9.82 3.75
N ASP A 176 -1.46 8.72 4.30
CA ASP A 176 -1.66 7.34 3.81
C ASP A 176 -1.75 6.40 5.01
N ALA A 177 -2.91 5.82 5.25
CA ALA A 177 -3.12 4.95 6.41
C ALA A 177 -4.14 3.84 6.12
N SER A 178 -3.92 2.66 6.71
CA SER A 178 -4.93 1.62 6.79
C SER A 178 -6.09 2.04 7.71
N THR A 179 -7.26 1.47 7.50
CA THR A 179 -8.45 1.67 8.35
C THR A 179 -8.55 0.65 9.49
N THR A 180 -7.55 -0.23 9.61
CA THR A 180 -7.36 -1.15 10.74
C THR A 180 -6.42 -0.55 11.78
N VAL A 181 -6.52 -0.99 13.04
CA VAL A 181 -5.61 -0.57 14.14
C VAL A 181 -4.16 -0.79 13.77
N VAL A 182 -3.86 -1.92 13.12
CA VAL A 182 -2.52 -2.29 12.62
C VAL A 182 -2.64 -3.03 11.30
N THR A 183 -1.54 -3.12 10.56
CA THR A 183 -1.47 -3.95 9.35
C THR A 183 -1.21 -5.41 9.69
N ARG A 184 -1.57 -6.34 8.78
CA ARG A 184 -1.22 -7.76 8.90
C ARG A 184 0.28 -7.98 9.12
N GLY A 185 1.13 -7.18 8.45
CA GLY A 185 2.58 -7.25 8.61
C GLY A 185 3.05 -7.01 10.05
N LYS A 186 2.33 -6.22 10.86
CA LYS A 186 2.63 -6.06 12.28
C LYS A 186 2.38 -7.36 13.08
N LEU A 187 1.28 -8.06 12.79
CA LEU A 187 1.02 -9.36 13.41
C LEU A 187 2.11 -10.38 13.04
N GLU A 188 2.52 -10.40 11.78
CA GLU A 188 3.59 -11.28 11.28
C GLU A 188 4.93 -10.98 11.95
N MET A 189 5.25 -9.70 12.19
CA MET A 189 6.45 -9.30 12.93
C MET A 189 6.43 -9.80 14.38
N TYR A 190 5.30 -9.64 15.08
CA TYR A 190 5.14 -10.14 16.45
C TYR A 190 5.23 -11.66 16.51
N ASN A 191 4.58 -12.35 15.56
CA ASN A 191 4.68 -13.81 15.44
C ASN A 191 6.13 -14.29 15.25
N LYS A 192 6.87 -13.66 14.34
CA LYS A 192 8.30 -13.99 14.11
C LYS A 192 9.18 -13.71 15.32
N ALA A 193 8.82 -12.72 16.14
CA ALA A 193 9.52 -12.35 17.34
C ALA A 193 9.06 -13.15 18.58
N GLU A 194 8.09 -14.07 18.41
CA GLU A 194 7.47 -14.86 19.50
C GLU A 194 6.93 -13.97 20.64
N LYS A 195 6.42 -12.79 20.28
CA LYS A 195 5.84 -11.81 21.22
C LYS A 195 4.32 -11.83 21.15
N PRO A 196 3.63 -11.69 22.31
CA PRO A 196 2.18 -11.50 22.31
C PRO A 196 1.82 -10.18 21.63
N LEU A 197 0.68 -10.16 20.91
CA LEU A 197 0.12 -8.92 20.36
C LEU A 197 -0.29 -7.98 21.50
N PRO A 198 -0.19 -6.68 21.31
CA PRO A 198 -0.87 -5.73 22.18
C PRO A 198 -2.38 -5.97 22.21
N GLU A 199 -2.99 -5.74 23.36
CA GLU A 199 -4.44 -5.79 23.51
C GLU A 199 -5.11 -4.77 22.58
N GLY A 200 -6.29 -5.10 22.07
CA GLY A 200 -7.05 -4.23 21.18
C GLY A 200 -6.64 -4.29 19.70
N TRP A 201 -5.69 -5.17 19.33
CA TRP A 201 -5.28 -5.32 17.92
C TRP A 201 -6.09 -6.35 17.16
N ALA A 202 -6.49 -7.44 17.80
CA ALA A 202 -7.08 -8.57 17.12
C ALA A 202 -8.12 -9.30 17.95
N LEU A 203 -8.98 -10.05 17.25
CA LEU A 203 -9.95 -10.99 17.82
C LEU A 203 -9.57 -12.42 17.44
N ASP A 204 -9.89 -13.37 18.34
CA ASP A 204 -9.87 -14.79 18.04
C ASP A 204 -11.07 -15.22 17.16
N LYS A 205 -11.14 -16.50 16.81
CA LYS A 205 -12.21 -17.05 15.96
C LYS A 205 -13.62 -16.92 16.55
N ASP A 206 -13.75 -16.75 17.85
CA ASP A 206 -15.02 -16.65 18.56
C ASP A 206 -15.43 -15.19 18.83
N GLY A 207 -14.53 -14.23 18.48
CA GLY A 207 -14.78 -12.80 18.60
C GLY A 207 -14.28 -12.18 19.91
N HIS A 208 -13.48 -12.90 20.70
CA HIS A 208 -12.88 -12.36 21.91
C HIS A 208 -11.53 -11.66 21.60
N PRO A 209 -11.15 -10.62 22.36
CA PRO A 209 -9.82 -10.02 22.25
C PRO A 209 -8.71 -11.07 22.36
N SER A 210 -7.73 -11.03 21.44
CA SER A 210 -6.66 -12.00 21.38
C SER A 210 -5.29 -11.33 21.28
N THR A 211 -4.33 -11.87 22.04
CA THR A 211 -2.91 -11.50 21.96
C THR A 211 -2.07 -12.60 21.27
N ASN A 212 -2.71 -13.67 20.76
CA ASN A 212 -2.07 -14.81 20.13
C ASN A 212 -1.89 -14.59 18.63
N ALA A 213 -0.73 -14.08 18.20
CA ALA A 213 -0.45 -13.80 16.79
C ALA A 213 -0.56 -15.04 15.87
N PRO A 214 0.03 -16.23 16.21
CA PRO A 214 -0.11 -17.44 15.41
C PRO A 214 -1.55 -17.80 15.09
N ASP A 215 -2.40 -17.84 16.11
CA ASP A 215 -3.82 -18.25 15.96
C ASP A 215 -4.60 -17.25 15.12
N VAL A 216 -4.42 -15.95 15.37
CA VAL A 216 -5.11 -14.91 14.60
C VAL A 216 -4.71 -14.97 13.12
N LEU A 217 -3.42 -15.12 12.82
CA LEU A 217 -2.94 -15.26 11.44
C LEU A 217 -3.46 -16.52 10.76
N ALA A 218 -3.49 -17.65 11.46
CA ALA A 218 -4.05 -18.90 10.94
C ALA A 218 -5.55 -18.79 10.66
N ASN A 219 -6.29 -18.13 11.54
CA ASN A 219 -7.73 -17.91 11.39
C ASN A 219 -8.08 -16.98 10.22
N ILE A 220 -7.30 -15.90 10.00
CA ILE A 220 -7.43 -15.03 8.83
C ILE A 220 -7.28 -15.84 7.54
N VAL A 221 -6.24 -16.68 7.44
CA VAL A 221 -5.99 -17.51 6.25
C VAL A 221 -7.09 -18.54 6.05
N ALA A 222 -7.53 -19.19 7.11
CA ALA A 222 -8.58 -20.20 7.07
C ALA A 222 -10.00 -19.62 6.87
N LYS A 223 -10.18 -18.30 7.00
CA LYS A 223 -11.47 -17.59 6.94
C LYS A 223 -12.52 -18.19 7.89
N ASN A 224 -12.09 -18.60 9.08
CA ASN A 224 -12.94 -19.32 10.07
C ASN A 224 -13.34 -18.46 11.28
N GLY A 225 -13.13 -17.17 11.22
CA GLY A 225 -13.41 -16.18 12.27
C GLY A 225 -12.15 -15.47 12.78
N GLY A 226 -12.34 -14.46 13.58
CA GLY A 226 -11.24 -13.59 14.05
C GLY A 226 -10.70 -12.66 12.98
N GLY A 227 -9.70 -11.88 13.37
CA GLY A 227 -9.03 -10.94 12.50
C GLY A 227 -8.56 -9.68 13.22
N ILE A 228 -8.15 -8.68 12.46
CA ILE A 228 -7.65 -7.41 12.96
C ILE A 228 -8.82 -6.46 13.24
N MET A 229 -8.70 -5.66 14.28
CA MET A 229 -9.73 -4.68 14.64
C MET A 229 -9.65 -3.41 13.78
N PRO A 230 -10.78 -2.72 13.54
CA PRO A 230 -10.78 -1.42 12.90
C PRO A 230 -10.10 -0.36 13.78
N LEU A 231 -9.71 0.78 13.20
CA LEU A 231 -9.29 1.95 13.97
C LEU A 231 -10.32 2.27 15.05
N GLY A 232 -9.85 2.48 16.29
CA GLY A 232 -10.68 2.59 17.49
C GLY A 232 -10.77 1.29 18.28
N GLY A 233 -10.23 0.17 17.76
CA GLY A 233 -10.06 -1.07 18.55
C GLY A 233 -11.33 -1.91 18.69
N SER A 234 -11.56 -2.46 19.89
CA SER A 234 -12.53 -3.55 20.12
C SER A 234 -13.96 -3.09 20.43
N THR A 235 -14.17 -1.82 20.77
CA THR A 235 -15.47 -1.35 21.27
C THR A 235 -15.94 -0.08 20.58
N GLU A 236 -17.25 0.13 20.57
CA GLU A 236 -17.84 1.37 20.07
C GLU A 236 -17.42 2.58 20.91
N GLN A 237 -17.22 2.42 22.22
CA GLN A 237 -16.74 3.47 23.11
C GLN A 237 -15.36 4.00 22.72
N LEU A 238 -14.50 3.12 22.19
CA LEU A 238 -13.20 3.49 21.65
C LEU A 238 -13.27 3.96 20.18
N GLY A 239 -14.44 3.88 19.56
CA GLY A 239 -14.67 4.37 18.20
C GLY A 239 -14.41 3.35 17.09
N SER A 240 -14.45 2.04 17.38
CA SER A 240 -14.24 0.98 16.37
C SER A 240 -15.18 1.11 15.16
N HIS A 241 -16.43 1.52 15.36
CA HIS A 241 -17.41 1.79 14.29
C HIS A 241 -16.93 2.87 13.31
N LYS A 242 -16.07 3.82 13.74
CA LYS A 242 -15.51 4.86 12.88
C LYS A 242 -14.49 4.27 11.91
N GLY A 243 -13.54 3.44 12.42
CA GLY A 243 -12.57 2.72 11.57
C GLY A 243 -13.26 1.76 10.60
N TYR A 244 -14.27 1.02 11.08
CA TYR A 244 -15.12 0.20 10.23
C TYR A 244 -15.80 1.04 9.13
N GLY A 245 -16.36 2.20 9.47
CA GLY A 245 -16.97 3.13 8.52
C GLY A 245 -15.98 3.63 7.46
N TYR A 246 -14.74 3.96 7.85
CA TYR A 246 -13.69 4.32 6.90
C TYR A 246 -13.35 3.16 5.94
N GLY A 247 -13.29 1.92 6.45
CA GLY A 247 -13.13 0.73 5.61
C GLY A 247 -14.28 0.56 4.62
N MET A 248 -15.51 0.87 5.02
CA MET A 248 -16.69 0.86 4.14
C MET A 248 -16.62 1.96 3.06
N LEU A 249 -16.07 3.15 3.36
CA LEU A 249 -15.83 4.16 2.33
C LEU A 249 -14.90 3.64 1.24
N CYS A 250 -13.84 2.89 1.61
CA CYS A 250 -12.97 2.25 0.63
C CYS A 250 -13.75 1.25 -0.24
N GLU A 251 -14.59 0.41 0.34
CA GLU A 251 -15.44 -0.50 -0.45
C GLU A 251 -16.36 0.26 -1.42
N ILE A 252 -16.99 1.35 -0.95
CA ILE A 252 -17.90 2.14 -1.78
C ILE A 252 -17.17 2.74 -2.97
N PHE A 253 -16.04 3.43 -2.75
CA PHE A 253 -15.31 4.12 -3.83
C PHE A 253 -14.51 3.18 -4.73
N SER A 254 -14.23 1.95 -4.29
CA SER A 254 -13.53 0.95 -5.10
C SER A 254 -14.49 -0.11 -5.67
N SER A 255 -14.85 -1.10 -4.87
CA SER A 255 -15.57 -2.29 -5.34
C SER A 255 -17.03 -2.03 -5.70
N ILE A 256 -17.75 -1.24 -4.90
CA ILE A 256 -19.19 -1.02 -5.14
C ILE A 256 -19.41 -0.17 -6.41
N LEU A 257 -18.72 0.97 -6.55
CA LEU A 257 -18.86 1.83 -7.73
C LEU A 257 -18.36 1.17 -9.02
N SER A 258 -17.37 0.28 -8.94
CA SER A 258 -16.87 -0.46 -10.11
C SER A 258 -17.66 -1.74 -10.40
N MET A 259 -18.62 -2.12 -9.56
CA MET A 259 -19.30 -3.45 -9.60
C MET A 259 -18.29 -4.60 -9.52
N GLY A 260 -17.19 -4.39 -8.79
CA GLY A 260 -16.15 -5.37 -8.55
C GLY A 260 -16.34 -6.17 -7.25
N ALA A 261 -15.38 -7.04 -6.94
CA ALA A 261 -15.42 -7.86 -5.75
C ALA A 261 -15.18 -7.06 -4.47
N THR A 262 -16.00 -7.25 -3.46
CA THR A 262 -15.76 -6.74 -2.10
C THR A 262 -14.65 -7.55 -1.40
N SER A 263 -14.08 -7.01 -0.33
CA SER A 263 -12.90 -7.59 0.35
C SER A 263 -13.02 -9.07 0.70
N ASN A 264 -14.21 -9.54 1.08
CA ASN A 264 -14.44 -10.94 1.40
C ASN A 264 -14.32 -11.89 0.20
N TYR A 265 -14.33 -11.35 -1.02
CA TYR A 265 -14.10 -12.09 -2.28
C TYR A 265 -12.73 -11.78 -2.90
N CYS A 266 -11.94 -10.87 -2.34
CA CYS A 266 -10.56 -10.67 -2.77
C CYS A 266 -9.69 -11.90 -2.48
N MET A 267 -8.72 -12.17 -3.34
CA MET A 267 -7.80 -13.31 -3.24
C MET A 267 -8.52 -14.67 -3.21
N THR A 268 -9.62 -14.79 -3.96
CA THR A 268 -10.38 -16.03 -4.09
C THR A 268 -10.44 -16.49 -5.55
N GLY A 269 -10.66 -17.79 -5.77
CA GLY A 269 -10.80 -18.35 -7.11
C GLY A 269 -9.55 -18.23 -8.00
N GLY A 270 -8.36 -18.11 -7.41
CA GLY A 270 -7.10 -17.94 -8.15
C GLY A 270 -6.91 -16.56 -8.75
N ARG A 271 -7.68 -15.55 -8.34
CA ARG A 271 -7.62 -14.17 -8.83
C ARG A 271 -7.38 -13.19 -7.68
N GLY A 272 -6.76 -12.05 -7.99
CA GLY A 272 -6.58 -10.96 -7.02
C GLY A 272 -7.90 -10.32 -6.64
N ASN A 273 -8.74 -10.01 -7.62
CA ASN A 273 -10.05 -9.37 -7.47
C ASN A 273 -10.00 -8.08 -6.65
N ILE A 274 -8.89 -7.35 -6.67
CA ILE A 274 -8.73 -6.10 -5.92
C ILE A 274 -9.34 -4.96 -6.72
N CYS A 275 -9.99 -4.04 -6.02
CA CYS A 275 -10.64 -2.87 -6.58
C CYS A 275 -9.99 -1.60 -6.01
N HIS A 276 -9.93 -0.54 -6.82
CA HIS A 276 -9.32 0.73 -6.41
C HIS A 276 -10.27 1.89 -6.68
N GLY A 277 -10.15 2.94 -5.88
CA GLY A 277 -10.83 4.21 -6.06
C GLY A 277 -9.83 5.36 -6.11
N PHE A 278 -9.96 6.23 -7.08
CA PHE A 278 -9.12 7.40 -7.28
C PHE A 278 -9.98 8.63 -7.46
N ALA A 279 -9.54 9.76 -6.91
CA ALA A 279 -10.12 11.06 -7.23
C ALA A 279 -9.05 12.14 -7.30
N ALA A 280 -9.23 13.07 -8.20
CA ALA A 280 -8.48 14.31 -8.28
C ALA A 280 -9.45 15.49 -8.24
N ILE A 281 -9.14 16.54 -7.49
CA ILE A 281 -9.95 17.74 -7.35
C ILE A 281 -9.07 18.95 -7.66
N ASN A 282 -9.55 19.82 -8.52
CA ASN A 282 -8.85 21.04 -8.91
C ASN A 282 -9.27 22.20 -8.00
N PRO A 283 -8.38 22.70 -7.12
CA PRO A 283 -8.71 23.82 -6.22
C PRO A 283 -9.14 25.09 -6.95
N ALA A 284 -8.70 25.32 -8.19
CA ALA A 284 -9.06 26.49 -8.97
C ALA A 284 -10.56 26.58 -9.29
N PHE A 285 -11.31 25.48 -9.16
CA PHE A 285 -12.77 25.50 -9.29
C PHE A 285 -13.49 25.93 -8.00
N PHE A 286 -12.75 26.17 -6.91
CA PHE A 286 -13.27 26.69 -5.64
C PHE A 286 -12.84 28.14 -5.37
N GLY A 287 -11.94 28.70 -6.19
CA GLY A 287 -11.41 30.04 -6.03
C GLY A 287 -9.94 30.15 -6.45
N ASP A 288 -9.25 31.11 -5.86
CA ASP A 288 -7.81 31.27 -6.07
C ASP A 288 -7.02 30.09 -5.47
N ALA A 289 -6.44 29.25 -6.34
CA ALA A 289 -5.74 28.03 -5.94
C ALA A 289 -4.53 28.33 -5.02
N GLU A 290 -3.80 29.43 -5.26
CA GLU A 290 -2.66 29.79 -4.43
C GLU A 290 -3.11 30.30 -3.04
N ALA A 291 -4.22 31.03 -2.97
CA ALA A 291 -4.80 31.43 -1.70
C ALA A 291 -5.28 30.20 -0.90
N ILE A 292 -5.89 29.23 -1.55
CA ILE A 292 -6.32 27.96 -0.94
C ILE A 292 -5.12 27.17 -0.41
N LYS A 293 -4.06 27.02 -1.22
CA LYS A 293 -2.79 26.38 -0.82
C LYS A 293 -2.17 27.09 0.40
N LYS A 294 -2.11 28.41 0.35
CA LYS A 294 -1.58 29.22 1.46
C LYS A 294 -2.40 29.04 2.75
N HIS A 295 -3.73 28.98 2.63
CA HIS A 295 -4.61 28.76 3.78
C HIS A 295 -4.33 27.41 4.47
N LEU A 296 -4.17 26.32 3.70
CA LEU A 296 -3.75 25.03 4.24
C LEU A 296 -2.36 25.11 4.88
N SER A 297 -1.39 25.75 4.22
CA SER A 297 -0.02 25.89 4.72
C SER A 297 0.02 26.60 6.09
N THR A 298 -0.74 27.69 6.22
CA THR A 298 -0.87 28.43 7.49
C THR A 298 -1.47 27.54 8.58
N TYR A 299 -2.54 26.80 8.28
CA TYR A 299 -3.17 25.91 9.25
C TYR A 299 -2.23 24.76 9.70
N LEU A 300 -1.46 24.18 8.77
CA LEU A 300 -0.46 23.17 9.11
C LEU A 300 0.67 23.74 9.98
N GLU A 301 1.07 25.00 9.79
CA GLU A 301 2.01 25.69 10.67
C GLU A 301 1.43 25.90 12.06
N GLU A 302 0.21 26.39 12.17
CA GLU A 302 -0.51 26.57 13.45
C GLU A 302 -0.60 25.25 14.24
N LEU A 303 -0.84 24.13 13.56
CA LEU A 303 -0.84 22.80 14.17
C LEU A 303 0.54 22.44 14.75
N ARG A 304 1.62 22.66 13.99
CA ARG A 304 2.99 22.38 14.44
C ARG A 304 3.40 23.24 15.65
N GLU A 305 2.97 24.50 15.65
CA GLU A 305 3.30 25.47 16.71
C GLU A 305 2.35 25.42 17.92
N SER A 306 1.25 24.67 17.82
CA SER A 306 0.30 24.53 18.94
C SER A 306 0.97 23.94 20.19
N PRO A 307 0.44 24.17 21.40
CA PRO A 307 1.02 23.68 22.64
C PRO A 307 1.24 22.17 22.61
N LYS A 308 2.47 21.76 22.94
CA LYS A 308 2.87 20.35 22.96
C LYS A 308 2.46 19.70 24.28
N ALA A 309 2.10 18.42 24.24
CA ALA A 309 1.90 17.65 25.46
C ALA A 309 3.21 17.55 26.27
N GLU A 310 3.10 17.36 27.58
CA GLU A 310 4.24 17.21 28.47
C GLU A 310 5.20 16.08 27.98
N GLY A 311 6.49 16.37 27.96
CA GLY A 311 7.54 15.46 27.48
C GLY A 311 7.57 15.29 25.96
N ARG A 312 6.86 16.11 25.18
CA ARG A 312 6.91 16.10 23.71
C ARG A 312 7.58 17.36 23.19
N GLU A 313 8.55 17.15 22.29
CA GLU A 313 9.33 18.24 21.70
C GLU A 313 8.67 18.81 20.45
N ARG A 314 7.88 17.99 19.73
CA ARG A 314 7.39 18.32 18.39
C ARG A 314 6.02 17.71 18.09
N ILE A 315 5.19 18.44 17.35
CA ILE A 315 4.01 17.94 16.65
C ILE A 315 4.40 17.77 15.17
N TYR A 316 4.10 16.61 14.61
CA TYR A 316 4.29 16.33 13.20
C TYR A 316 2.98 16.52 12.44
N THR A 317 3.02 17.19 11.31
CA THR A 317 1.95 17.12 10.33
C THR A 317 2.20 15.98 9.36
N HIS A 318 1.14 15.49 8.71
CA HIS A 318 1.21 14.33 7.82
C HIS A 318 2.08 14.63 6.59
N GLY A 319 3.03 13.75 6.28
CA GLY A 319 4.01 13.88 5.21
C GLY A 319 5.45 14.20 5.66
N GLU A 320 5.63 14.80 6.84
CA GLU A 320 6.95 15.21 7.31
C GLU A 320 7.90 14.03 7.58
N LYS A 321 7.36 12.91 8.08
CA LYS A 321 8.17 11.71 8.36
C LYS A 321 8.64 11.04 7.07
N GLU A 322 7.79 11.01 6.06
CA GLU A 322 8.10 10.50 4.74
C GLU A 322 9.18 11.34 4.05
N ILE A 323 9.10 12.67 4.16
CA ILE A 323 10.13 13.57 3.62
C ILE A 323 11.47 13.39 4.34
N ALA A 324 11.46 13.25 5.66
CA ALA A 324 12.66 12.96 6.43
C ALA A 324 13.27 11.60 6.03
N ALA A 325 12.43 10.58 5.84
CA ALA A 325 12.86 9.26 5.38
C ALA A 325 13.48 9.31 3.98
N ILE A 326 12.89 10.06 3.03
CA ILE A 326 13.46 10.25 1.69
C ILE A 326 14.87 10.83 1.78
N SER A 327 15.04 11.90 2.57
CA SER A 327 16.34 12.57 2.71
C SER A 327 17.40 11.64 3.29
N ASP A 328 17.05 10.89 4.35
CA ASP A 328 17.93 9.90 4.97
C ASP A 328 18.29 8.77 3.98
N ARG A 329 17.28 8.17 3.33
CA ARG A 329 17.49 7.01 2.45
C ARG A 329 18.21 7.34 1.15
N LYS A 330 18.09 8.56 0.66
CA LYS A 330 18.90 9.05 -0.46
C LYS A 330 20.36 9.28 -0.05
N ALA A 331 20.61 9.76 1.15
CA ALA A 331 21.97 10.02 1.65
C ALA A 331 22.68 8.73 2.11
N ASN A 332 21.98 7.87 2.86
CA ASN A 332 22.56 6.74 3.57
C ASN A 332 22.24 5.38 2.92
N GLY A 333 21.40 5.36 1.90
CA GLY A 333 20.92 4.17 1.23
C GLY A 333 19.62 3.63 1.82
N ILE A 334 18.90 2.88 1.03
CA ILE A 334 17.64 2.21 1.39
C ILE A 334 17.96 0.95 2.20
N PRO A 335 17.43 0.79 3.42
CA PRO A 335 17.62 -0.41 4.22
C PRO A 335 16.81 -1.58 3.66
N VAL A 336 17.46 -2.67 3.33
CA VAL A 336 16.83 -3.93 2.92
C VAL A 336 17.23 -5.01 3.90
N ASN A 337 16.26 -5.74 4.48
CA ASN A 337 16.56 -6.77 5.46
C ASN A 337 17.14 -8.04 4.82
N ASP A 338 17.93 -8.79 5.59
CA ASP A 338 18.64 -10.00 5.09
C ASP A 338 17.69 -11.05 4.49
N ASN A 339 16.46 -11.19 5.00
CA ASN A 339 15.52 -12.17 4.45
C ASN A 339 15.03 -11.74 3.06
N THR A 340 14.74 -10.46 2.87
CA THR A 340 14.41 -9.92 1.54
C THR A 340 15.56 -10.14 0.56
N MET A 341 16.82 -9.98 1.01
CA MET A 341 17.97 -10.26 0.15
C MET A 341 18.08 -11.73 -0.25
N VAL A 342 17.75 -12.66 0.65
CA VAL A 342 17.68 -14.10 0.30
C VAL A 342 16.58 -14.36 -0.73
N GLU A 343 15.40 -13.77 -0.55
CA GLU A 343 14.29 -13.89 -1.50
C GLU A 343 14.63 -13.27 -2.87
N VAL A 344 15.38 -12.16 -2.88
CA VAL A 344 15.88 -11.54 -4.12
C VAL A 344 16.89 -12.43 -4.84
N LEU A 345 17.74 -13.15 -4.11
CA LEU A 345 18.66 -14.13 -4.70
C LEU A 345 17.92 -15.29 -5.39
N ASP A 346 16.90 -15.82 -4.74
CA ASP A 346 16.05 -16.86 -5.33
C ASP A 346 15.36 -16.32 -6.60
N LEU A 347 14.89 -15.08 -6.55
CA LEU A 347 14.31 -14.41 -7.70
C LEU A 347 15.32 -14.19 -8.84
N CYS A 348 16.55 -13.79 -8.55
CA CYS A 348 17.62 -13.69 -9.55
C CYS A 348 17.89 -15.03 -10.23
N SER A 349 17.94 -16.12 -9.47
CA SER A 349 18.11 -17.46 -10.02
C SER A 349 16.97 -17.84 -10.97
N TYR A 350 15.74 -17.55 -10.60
CA TYR A 350 14.56 -17.81 -11.42
C TYR A 350 14.56 -17.00 -12.73
N LEU A 351 14.89 -15.71 -12.65
CA LEU A 351 14.90 -14.79 -13.80
C LEU A 351 16.20 -14.83 -14.61
N HIS A 352 17.17 -15.68 -14.25
CA HIS A 352 18.50 -15.71 -14.88
C HIS A 352 19.19 -14.35 -14.87
N ILE A 353 19.11 -13.64 -13.74
CA ILE A 353 19.81 -12.37 -13.48
C ILE A 353 21.11 -12.67 -12.72
N ASP A 354 22.22 -12.12 -13.19
CA ASP A 354 23.47 -12.19 -12.45
C ASP A 354 23.40 -11.28 -11.20
N PHE A 355 23.21 -11.92 -10.06
CA PHE A 355 23.14 -11.23 -8.77
C PHE A 355 24.38 -10.38 -8.49
N SER A 356 25.58 -10.81 -8.88
CA SER A 356 26.84 -10.12 -8.64
C SER A 356 26.92 -8.76 -9.33
N LYS A 357 26.16 -8.56 -10.41
CA LYS A 357 26.04 -7.29 -11.12
C LYS A 357 25.56 -6.15 -10.21
N TYR A 358 24.72 -6.46 -9.24
CA TYR A 358 24.09 -5.48 -8.36
C TYR A 358 24.67 -5.48 -6.94
N TRP A 359 25.05 -6.66 -6.42
CA TRP A 359 25.38 -6.88 -5.00
C TRP A 359 26.74 -7.55 -4.79
N TYR A 360 27.81 -6.99 -5.36
CA TYR A 360 29.18 -7.51 -5.30
C TYR A 360 29.86 -7.46 -3.90
N LYS A 361 29.21 -6.86 -2.90
CA LYS A 361 29.75 -6.73 -1.52
C LYS A 361 29.05 -7.61 -0.49
N ILE A 362 28.18 -8.54 -0.89
CA ILE A 362 27.48 -9.36 0.10
C ILE A 362 28.34 -10.52 0.54
N SER A 363 28.80 -10.47 1.79
CA SER A 363 29.25 -11.64 2.54
C SER A 363 28.06 -12.32 3.25
N ILE A 364 27.05 -12.72 2.52
CA ILE A 364 26.06 -13.66 3.07
C ILE A 364 26.76 -15.01 3.06
N ALA A 365 27.06 -15.56 4.27
CA ALA A 365 27.70 -16.84 4.38
C ALA A 365 26.90 -17.92 3.62
N PRO A 366 27.55 -18.71 2.74
CA PRO A 366 26.86 -19.74 1.94
C PRO A 366 26.04 -20.76 2.77
N GLU A 367 26.29 -20.86 4.06
CA GLU A 367 25.58 -21.74 5.00
C GLU A 367 24.15 -21.28 5.31
N ALA A 368 23.83 -19.99 5.17
CA ALA A 368 22.46 -19.49 5.30
C ALA A 368 21.54 -20.03 4.18
N TYR A 369 22.13 -20.45 3.06
CA TYR A 369 21.44 -21.01 1.87
C TYR A 369 21.02 -22.48 2.00
N ARG A 370 21.67 -23.27 2.89
CA ARG A 370 21.55 -24.74 2.88
C ARG A 370 20.50 -25.30 3.84
N LYS A 371 19.87 -24.50 4.67
CA LYS A 371 18.77 -25.00 5.51
C LYS A 371 17.45 -24.82 4.77
N PRO A 372 16.69 -25.90 4.49
CA PRO A 372 15.32 -25.77 4.00
C PRO A 372 14.52 -25.07 5.10
N ARG A 373 14.41 -23.74 5.00
CA ARG A 373 13.52 -22.98 5.86
C ARG A 373 12.11 -23.35 5.41
N LYS A 374 11.26 -23.75 6.33
CA LYS A 374 9.81 -23.78 6.11
C LYS A 374 9.45 -22.40 5.55
N LEU A 375 9.31 -22.33 4.22
CA LEU A 375 8.83 -21.13 3.55
C LEU A 375 7.55 -20.73 4.27
N CYS A 376 7.50 -19.51 4.77
CA CYS A 376 6.27 -19.00 5.35
C CYS A 376 5.17 -19.12 4.30
N LEU A 377 4.32 -20.14 4.42
CA LEU A 377 3.11 -20.36 3.60
C LEU A 377 2.07 -19.23 3.72
N PHE A 378 2.44 -18.11 4.34
CA PHE A 378 1.58 -16.97 4.67
C PHE A 378 1.71 -15.79 3.71
N LEU A 379 2.34 -15.98 2.53
CA LEU A 379 2.51 -14.93 1.53
C LEU A 379 1.48 -15.00 0.37
N LEU A 380 0.32 -15.54 0.63
CA LEU A 380 -0.85 -15.40 -0.25
C LEU A 380 -1.88 -14.57 0.45
#